data_a1f402f4c775e278f20a74b0fb135543
#
_entry.id   a1f402f4c775e278f20a74b0fb135543
#
_cell.length_a   1.000
_cell.length_b   1.000
_cell.length_c   1.000
_cell.angle_alpha   90.00
_cell.angle_beta   90.00
_cell.angle_gamma   90.00
#
_symmetry.space_group_name_H-M   'P 1'
#
loop_
_entity.id
_entity.type
_entity.pdbx_description
1 polymer ?
#
loop_
_entity_poly.entity_id
_entity_poly.type
_entity_poly.pdbx_seq_one_letter_code
_entity_poly.pdbx_strand_id
1 'polypeptide(L)'
;MSLEGLDRVRAAQNLTLDQILPLELSASSSQAAPEDSVDIIPVVSPSTAMEEAVVRPGSVIEMLHVAASRLQDYRSQPSAKHAHWQRFLAIRADSQQTAAMDPVITAGAIVVLDRHYCSLAPDRAHPRTLYAVRCGACLALRYVEFDDGRLILRPLSPNFPVQLIALGLHETPADYIVGRVSLVVSEL
;
A
#
# COMPACT_ATOMS: atom_id res chain seq x y z
N MET A 1 19.23 34.98 -15.61
CA MET A 1 18.56 35.98 -16.47
C MET A 1 19.01 37.38 -16.04
N SER A 2 19.44 38.24 -16.94
CA SER A 2 19.79 39.61 -16.60
C SER A 2 18.51 40.47 -16.53
N LEU A 3 18.54 41.54 -15.72
CA LEU A 3 17.45 42.50 -15.62
C LEU A 3 17.01 43.08 -16.99
N GLU A 4 17.94 43.27 -17.88
CA GLU A 4 17.65 43.70 -19.25
C GLU A 4 16.85 42.71 -20.09
N GLY A 5 16.98 41.41 -19.81
CA GLY A 5 16.18 40.37 -20.46
C GLY A 5 14.71 40.37 -20.02
N LEU A 6 14.47 40.69 -18.76
CA LEU A 6 13.12 40.82 -18.19
C LEU A 6 12.39 42.05 -18.74
N ASP A 7 13.08 43.16 -18.86
CA ASP A 7 12.48 44.41 -19.43
C ASP A 7 12.09 44.26 -20.90
N ARG A 8 12.85 43.51 -21.70
CA ARG A 8 12.50 43.22 -23.10
C ARG A 8 11.24 42.33 -23.20
N VAL A 9 11.11 41.33 -22.33
CA VAL A 9 9.92 40.47 -22.33
C VAL A 9 8.68 41.26 -21.89
N ARG A 10 8.83 42.14 -20.90
CA ARG A 10 7.78 43.03 -20.44
C ARG A 10 7.28 43.98 -21.53
N ALA A 11 8.19 44.59 -22.28
CA ALA A 11 7.84 45.49 -23.37
C ALA A 11 7.13 44.79 -24.55
N ALA A 12 7.50 43.53 -24.82
CA ALA A 12 6.94 42.76 -25.93
C ALA A 12 5.51 42.20 -25.64
N GLN A 13 5.18 42.02 -24.37
CA GLN A 13 3.90 41.37 -23.97
C GLN A 13 2.96 42.29 -23.18
N ASN A 14 3.30 43.58 -23.00
CA ASN A 14 2.53 44.51 -22.13
C ASN A 14 2.22 43.96 -20.72
N LEU A 15 3.12 43.14 -20.18
CA LEU A 15 2.95 42.53 -18.86
C LEU A 15 3.52 43.45 -17.76
N THR A 16 2.83 43.53 -16.64
CA THR A 16 3.36 44.22 -15.45
C THR A 16 4.36 43.32 -14.73
N LEU A 17 5.26 43.90 -13.91
CA LEU A 17 6.28 43.14 -13.17
C LEU A 17 5.66 42.08 -12.26
N ASP A 18 4.48 42.35 -11.70
CA ASP A 18 3.71 41.45 -10.84
C ASP A 18 3.16 40.22 -11.59
N GLN A 19 3.05 40.27 -12.90
CA GLN A 19 2.60 39.16 -13.73
C GLN A 19 3.76 38.25 -14.20
N ILE A 20 5.00 38.72 -14.10
CA ILE A 20 6.19 37.99 -14.56
C ILE A 20 6.94 37.33 -13.38
N LEU A 21 6.85 37.92 -12.20
CA LEU A 21 7.44 37.35 -10.99
C LEU A 21 6.46 36.33 -10.39
N PRO A 22 6.89 35.09 -10.13
CA PRO A 22 6.07 34.17 -9.35
C PRO A 22 5.76 34.84 -7.99
N LEU A 23 4.52 34.78 -7.57
CA LEU A 23 3.98 35.30 -6.31
C LEU A 23 4.55 34.59 -5.05
N GLU A 24 5.79 34.14 -5.10
CA GLU A 24 6.42 33.39 -4.00
C GLU A 24 7.09 34.25 -2.93
N LEU A 25 7.01 35.59 -3.04
CA LEU A 25 7.66 36.48 -2.07
C LEU A 25 6.70 37.24 -1.16
N SER A 26 5.42 36.91 -1.16
CA SER A 26 4.44 37.57 -0.28
C SER A 26 3.42 36.59 0.27
N ALA A 27 3.86 35.70 1.10
CA ALA A 27 3.06 35.14 2.20
C ALA A 27 3.96 34.24 3.03
N SER A 28 4.66 34.81 4.00
CA SER A 28 4.88 34.12 5.27
C SER A 28 3.52 33.96 5.98
N SER A 29 2.54 33.39 5.31
CA SER A 29 1.46 32.71 5.99
C SER A 29 2.07 31.39 6.43
N SER A 30 2.30 31.24 7.72
CA SER A 30 2.43 29.98 8.41
C SER A 30 1.39 29.02 7.82
N GLN A 31 1.77 28.28 6.78
CA GLN A 31 1.06 27.10 6.34
C GLN A 31 1.25 26.15 7.51
N ALA A 32 0.25 26.12 8.40
CA ALA A 32 0.10 25.03 9.34
C ALA A 32 0.30 23.77 8.50
N ALA A 33 1.32 22.96 8.85
CA ALA A 33 1.51 21.66 8.25
C ALA A 33 0.12 21.01 8.22
N PRO A 34 -0.31 20.41 7.09
CA PRO A 34 -1.61 19.77 7.03
C PRO A 34 -1.68 18.86 8.25
N GLU A 35 -2.65 19.10 9.15
CA GLU A 35 -2.87 18.23 10.29
C GLU A 35 -2.95 16.83 9.69
N ASP A 36 -2.01 15.94 10.06
CA ASP A 36 -1.95 14.58 9.54
C ASP A 36 -3.30 13.94 9.85
N SER A 37 -4.17 13.89 8.86
CA SER A 37 -5.46 13.23 9.01
C SER A 37 -5.18 11.78 9.39
N VAL A 38 -5.90 11.29 10.40
CA VAL A 38 -5.74 9.94 10.92
C VAL A 38 -6.79 9.05 10.27
N ASP A 39 -6.34 8.05 9.55
CA ASP A 39 -7.20 6.98 9.05
C ASP A 39 -7.43 5.93 10.13
N ILE A 40 -8.68 5.50 10.26
CA ILE A 40 -9.07 4.44 11.19
C ILE A 40 -9.23 3.15 10.41
N ILE A 41 -8.37 2.17 10.69
CA ILE A 41 -8.30 0.90 9.96
C ILE A 41 -8.78 -0.23 10.87
N PRO A 42 -9.80 -1.01 10.47
CA PRO A 42 -10.23 -2.17 11.23
C PRO A 42 -9.18 -3.27 11.21
N VAL A 43 -8.85 -3.81 12.37
CA VAL A 43 -8.07 -5.03 12.53
C VAL A 43 -9.04 -6.20 12.61
N VAL A 44 -8.83 -7.20 11.77
CA VAL A 44 -9.72 -8.35 11.62
C VAL A 44 -8.95 -9.66 11.62
N SER A 45 -9.69 -10.78 11.69
CA SER A 45 -9.08 -12.10 11.52
C SER A 45 -8.59 -12.30 10.08
N PRO A 46 -7.58 -13.17 9.83
CA PRO A 46 -7.16 -13.55 8.49
C PRO A 46 -8.30 -14.08 7.60
N SER A 47 -9.23 -14.85 8.16
CA SER A 47 -10.41 -15.36 7.44
C SER A 47 -11.33 -14.22 6.99
N THR A 48 -11.65 -13.29 7.88
CA THR A 48 -12.42 -12.09 7.55
C THR A 48 -11.75 -11.28 6.43
N ALA A 49 -10.42 -11.11 6.50
CA ALA A 49 -9.66 -10.41 5.48
C ALA A 49 -9.76 -11.06 4.09
N MET A 50 -9.90 -12.39 4.03
CA MET A 50 -10.02 -13.15 2.79
C MET A 50 -11.45 -13.20 2.23
N GLU A 51 -12.47 -13.09 3.07
CA GLU A 51 -13.84 -13.44 2.69
C GLU A 51 -14.79 -12.25 2.67
N GLU A 52 -14.62 -11.25 3.55
CA GLU A 52 -15.52 -10.12 3.63
C GLU A 52 -15.05 -8.97 2.72
N ALA A 53 -15.81 -8.68 1.67
CA ALA A 53 -15.53 -7.52 0.81
C ALA A 53 -15.60 -6.21 1.59
N VAL A 54 -16.63 -6.06 2.42
CA VAL A 54 -16.78 -4.94 3.38
C VAL A 54 -16.85 -5.53 4.77
N VAL A 55 -15.98 -5.09 5.66
CA VAL A 55 -15.88 -5.60 7.02
C VAL A 55 -17.12 -5.21 7.82
N ARG A 56 -17.79 -6.19 8.40
CA ARG A 56 -18.93 -5.96 9.29
C ARG A 56 -18.45 -5.53 10.68
N PRO A 57 -19.21 -4.68 11.39
CA PRO A 57 -18.82 -4.22 12.73
C PRO A 57 -18.51 -5.37 13.70
N GLY A 58 -19.24 -6.48 13.63
CA GLY A 58 -19.02 -7.66 14.48
C GLY A 58 -17.77 -8.48 14.14
N SER A 59 -17.14 -8.25 12.99
CA SER A 59 -15.90 -8.93 12.57
C SER A 59 -14.65 -8.13 12.96
N VAL A 60 -14.81 -6.92 13.51
CA VAL A 60 -13.70 -6.05 13.93
C VAL A 60 -13.22 -6.48 15.31
N ILE A 61 -11.93 -6.72 15.44
CA ILE A 61 -11.27 -7.08 16.70
C ILE A 61 -10.85 -5.81 17.44
N GLU A 62 -10.22 -4.88 16.72
CA GLU A 62 -9.73 -3.60 17.24
C GLU A 62 -9.64 -2.55 16.12
N MET A 63 -9.40 -1.30 16.45
CA MET A 63 -9.21 -0.22 15.48
C MET A 63 -7.78 0.32 15.58
N LEU A 64 -7.09 0.36 14.44
CA LEU A 64 -5.76 0.92 14.31
C LEU A 64 -5.84 2.35 13.78
N HIS A 65 -5.18 3.28 14.46
CA HIS A 65 -5.08 4.68 14.03
C HIS A 65 -3.75 4.89 13.30
N VAL A 66 -3.81 5.30 12.05
CA VAL A 66 -2.63 5.48 11.19
C VAL A 66 -2.68 6.86 10.57
N ALA A 67 -1.55 7.59 10.59
CA ALA A 67 -1.46 8.84 9.86
C ALA A 67 -1.69 8.59 8.37
N ALA A 68 -2.62 9.31 7.76
CA ALA A 68 -3.03 9.10 6.35
C ALA A 68 -1.85 9.29 5.40
N SER A 69 -0.89 10.16 5.73
CA SER A 69 0.37 10.32 4.99
C SER A 69 1.13 9.01 4.80
N ARG A 70 1.06 8.08 5.74
CA ARG A 70 1.72 6.76 5.64
C ARG A 70 1.05 5.82 4.64
N LEU A 71 -0.18 6.09 4.25
CA LEU A 71 -0.97 5.27 3.32
C LEU A 71 -1.11 5.91 1.92
N GLN A 72 -0.79 7.20 1.78
CA GLN A 72 -1.00 7.97 0.54
C GLN A 72 -0.02 7.63 -0.59
N ASP A 73 1.15 7.09 -0.27
CA ASP A 73 2.19 6.77 -1.27
C ASP A 73 1.80 5.62 -2.22
N TYR A 74 0.68 4.98 -1.94
CA TYR A 74 0.22 3.83 -2.69
C TYR A 74 -0.95 4.20 -3.61
N ARG A 75 -0.64 4.78 -4.78
CA ARG A 75 -1.63 4.99 -5.85
C ARG A 75 -1.93 3.64 -6.51
N SER A 76 -2.89 2.92 -5.99
CA SER A 76 -3.36 1.70 -6.64
C SER A 76 -4.68 1.97 -7.36
N GLN A 77 -4.75 1.59 -8.63
CA GLN A 77 -6.04 1.42 -9.27
C GLN A 77 -6.62 0.09 -8.78
N PRO A 78 -7.84 0.08 -8.26
CA PRO A 78 -8.46 -1.15 -7.82
C PRO A 78 -8.55 -2.11 -9.01
N SER A 79 -8.20 -3.39 -8.80
CA SER A 79 -8.50 -4.42 -9.77
C SER A 79 -10.03 -4.50 -9.94
N ALA A 80 -10.52 -4.79 -11.14
CA ALA A 80 -11.96 -4.92 -11.39
C ALA A 80 -12.63 -5.87 -10.38
N LYS A 81 -11.93 -6.89 -9.91
CA LYS A 81 -12.39 -7.88 -8.95
C LYS A 81 -12.56 -7.33 -7.54
N HIS A 82 -11.71 -6.41 -7.10
CA HIS A 82 -11.70 -5.85 -5.76
C HIS A 82 -12.19 -4.38 -5.69
N ALA A 83 -12.75 -3.86 -6.78
CA ALA A 83 -13.19 -2.46 -6.84
C ALA A 83 -14.23 -2.08 -5.78
N HIS A 84 -15.05 -3.05 -5.33
CA HIS A 84 -16.08 -2.86 -4.30
C HIS A 84 -15.62 -3.28 -2.90
N TRP A 85 -14.38 -3.72 -2.75
CA TRP A 85 -13.83 -4.14 -1.46
C TRP A 85 -13.41 -2.92 -0.65
N GLN A 86 -13.54 -3.04 0.67
CA GLN A 86 -12.94 -2.05 1.58
C GLN A 86 -11.43 -2.04 1.37
N ARG A 87 -10.86 -0.88 1.06
CA ARG A 87 -9.47 -0.77 0.61
C ARG A 87 -8.47 -1.20 1.67
N PHE A 88 -8.52 -0.55 2.83
CA PHE A 88 -7.58 -0.83 3.90
C PHE A 88 -8.23 -1.63 5.01
N LEU A 89 -7.54 -2.67 5.43
CA LEU A 89 -7.78 -3.37 6.67
C LEU A 89 -6.45 -3.86 7.24
N ALA A 90 -6.46 -4.31 8.48
CA ALA A 90 -5.26 -4.85 9.12
C ALA A 90 -5.54 -6.24 9.67
N ILE A 91 -4.49 -7.03 9.79
CA ILE A 91 -4.48 -8.33 10.46
C ILE A 91 -3.35 -8.37 11.49
N ARG A 92 -3.51 -9.14 12.53
CA ARG A 92 -2.41 -9.47 13.45
C ARG A 92 -1.68 -10.69 12.89
N ALA A 93 -0.38 -10.54 12.65
CA ALA A 93 0.44 -11.63 12.12
C ALA A 93 0.62 -12.72 13.17
N ASP A 94 0.39 -13.97 12.79
CA ASP A 94 0.62 -15.14 13.64
C ASP A 94 2.10 -15.53 13.69
N SER A 95 2.44 -16.50 14.54
CA SER A 95 3.81 -16.95 14.73
C SER A 95 4.46 -17.59 13.49
N GLN A 96 3.67 -18.22 12.61
CA GLN A 96 4.19 -18.81 11.38
C GLN A 96 4.47 -17.75 10.31
N GLN A 97 3.60 -16.75 10.24
CA GLN A 97 3.78 -15.61 9.34
C GLN A 97 5.01 -14.81 9.72
N THR A 98 5.17 -14.52 11.01
CA THR A 98 6.32 -13.77 11.52
C THR A 98 7.62 -14.53 11.34
N ALA A 99 7.69 -15.81 11.73
CA ALA A 99 8.91 -16.60 11.60
C ALA A 99 9.38 -16.75 10.14
N ALA A 100 8.47 -16.81 9.18
CA ALA A 100 8.82 -16.91 7.77
C ALA A 100 9.28 -15.59 7.16
N MET A 101 8.92 -14.46 7.78
CA MET A 101 9.21 -13.11 7.27
C MET A 101 10.10 -12.28 8.20
N ASP A 102 10.68 -12.91 9.23
CA ASP A 102 11.64 -12.27 10.12
C ASP A 102 12.89 -11.76 9.34
N PRO A 103 13.37 -10.52 9.59
CA PRO A 103 12.93 -9.54 10.59
C PRO A 103 11.90 -8.51 10.08
N VAL A 104 11.35 -8.65 8.87
CA VAL A 104 10.42 -7.68 8.28
C VAL A 104 9.09 -7.64 9.02
N ILE A 105 8.63 -8.80 9.48
CA ILE A 105 7.42 -8.94 10.30
C ILE A 105 7.81 -9.60 11.62
N THR A 106 7.71 -8.85 12.70
CA THR A 106 8.01 -9.35 14.06
C THR A 106 6.78 -9.97 14.73
N ALA A 107 7.01 -10.73 15.80
CA ALA A 107 5.91 -11.37 16.53
C ALA A 107 4.90 -10.33 17.05
N GLY A 108 3.61 -10.60 16.83
CA GLY A 108 2.52 -9.71 17.25
C GLY A 108 2.31 -8.48 16.37
N ALA A 109 3.12 -8.28 15.32
CA ALA A 109 2.97 -7.15 14.43
C ALA A 109 1.57 -7.07 13.79
N ILE A 110 1.07 -5.86 13.66
CA ILE A 110 -0.15 -5.57 12.91
C ILE A 110 0.26 -5.20 11.48
N VAL A 111 -0.32 -5.90 10.51
CA VAL A 111 -0.01 -5.74 9.08
C VAL A 111 -1.20 -5.12 8.37
N VAL A 112 -1.02 -3.92 7.82
CA VAL A 112 -2.03 -3.22 7.03
C VAL A 112 -1.98 -3.67 5.59
N LEU A 113 -3.12 -4.05 5.04
CA LEU A 113 -3.30 -4.53 3.68
C LEU A 113 -4.04 -3.50 2.84
N ASP A 114 -3.49 -3.18 1.67
CA ASP A 114 -4.20 -2.48 0.60
C ASP A 114 -4.83 -3.53 -0.34
N ARG A 115 -6.12 -3.79 -0.17
CA ARG A 115 -6.85 -4.83 -0.92
C ARG A 115 -7.21 -4.41 -2.35
N HIS A 116 -7.08 -3.14 -2.69
CA HIS A 116 -7.23 -2.68 -4.06
C HIS A 116 -5.99 -3.01 -4.92
N TYR A 117 -4.85 -3.30 -4.29
CA TYR A 117 -3.62 -3.63 -5.00
C TYR A 117 -3.42 -5.15 -5.08
N CYS A 118 -3.87 -5.76 -6.18
CA CYS A 118 -3.73 -7.19 -6.46
C CYS A 118 -2.85 -7.46 -7.70
N SER A 119 -2.18 -6.44 -8.22
CA SER A 119 -1.27 -6.57 -9.36
C SER A 119 0.12 -7.00 -8.90
N LEU A 120 0.73 -7.91 -9.66
CA LEU A 120 2.13 -8.31 -9.52
C LEU A 120 3.06 -7.49 -10.43
N ALA A 121 2.57 -6.41 -11.04
CA ALA A 121 3.42 -5.54 -11.83
C ALA A 121 4.54 -4.99 -10.93
N PRO A 122 5.81 -5.07 -11.38
CA PRO A 122 6.92 -4.58 -10.58
C PRO A 122 6.74 -3.08 -10.36
N ASP A 123 6.57 -2.71 -9.12
CA ASP A 123 6.66 -1.31 -8.72
C ASP A 123 8.15 -0.93 -8.77
N ARG A 124 8.49 0.03 -9.65
CA ARG A 124 9.87 0.51 -9.79
C ARG A 124 10.41 1.13 -8.50
N ALA A 125 9.53 1.67 -7.67
CA ALA A 125 9.89 2.27 -6.39
C ALA A 125 10.10 1.22 -5.27
N HIS A 126 9.43 0.05 -5.38
CA HIS A 126 9.47 -0.99 -4.34
C HIS A 126 9.75 -2.36 -4.97
N PRO A 127 11.04 -2.70 -5.24
CA PRO A 127 11.42 -3.92 -5.96
C PRO A 127 11.04 -5.23 -5.23
N ARG A 128 10.67 -5.16 -3.95
CA ARG A 128 10.24 -6.31 -3.13
C ARG A 128 8.94 -5.99 -2.42
N THR A 129 7.83 -6.19 -3.11
CA THR A 129 6.50 -6.00 -2.54
C THR A 129 6.06 -7.25 -1.80
N LEU A 130 5.63 -7.06 -0.56
CA LEU A 130 5.07 -8.12 0.28
C LEU A 130 3.56 -8.19 0.07
N TYR A 131 3.03 -9.39 -0.07
CA TYR A 131 1.61 -9.64 -0.31
C TYR A 131 1.03 -10.56 0.75
N ALA A 132 -0.26 -10.36 1.01
CA ALA A 132 -1.12 -11.31 1.69
C ALA A 132 -1.76 -12.22 0.62
N VAL A 133 -1.50 -13.51 0.69
CA VAL A 133 -1.91 -14.51 -0.31
C VAL A 133 -2.75 -15.59 0.34
N ARG A 134 -3.85 -15.94 -0.29
CA ARG A 134 -4.71 -17.06 0.11
C ARG A 134 -4.01 -18.38 -0.24
N CYS A 135 -3.76 -19.20 0.77
CA CYS A 135 -3.21 -20.55 0.65
C CYS A 135 -4.21 -21.54 1.24
N GLY A 136 -5.21 -21.94 0.46
CA GLY A 136 -6.34 -22.72 0.97
C GLY A 136 -7.16 -21.93 1.98
N ALA A 137 -7.29 -22.43 3.20
CA ALA A 137 -7.99 -21.77 4.30
C ALA A 137 -7.12 -20.78 5.09
N CYS A 138 -5.83 -20.68 4.78
CA CYS A 138 -4.88 -19.84 5.49
C CYS A 138 -4.49 -18.62 4.65
N LEU A 139 -4.04 -17.56 5.33
CA LEU A 139 -3.44 -16.39 4.73
C LEU A 139 -1.93 -16.46 4.95
N ALA A 140 -1.15 -16.32 3.89
CA ALA A 140 0.30 -16.26 3.97
C ALA A 140 0.81 -14.87 3.60
N LEU A 141 1.77 -14.34 4.37
CA LEU A 141 2.50 -13.11 4.04
C LEU A 141 3.81 -13.49 3.36
N ARG A 142 3.96 -13.18 2.06
CA ARG A 142 5.11 -13.62 1.23
C ARG A 142 5.47 -12.58 0.18
N TYR A 143 6.71 -12.60 -0.26
CA TYR A 143 7.07 -12.04 -1.55
C TYR A 143 6.49 -12.95 -2.63
N VAL A 144 5.93 -12.35 -3.68
CA VAL A 144 5.21 -13.10 -4.72
C VAL A 144 5.81 -12.78 -6.09
N GLU A 145 6.09 -13.83 -6.83
CA GLU A 145 6.44 -13.79 -8.25
C GLU A 145 5.40 -14.61 -9.02
N PHE A 146 5.21 -14.30 -10.28
CA PHE A 146 4.35 -15.07 -11.16
C PHE A 146 5.15 -15.53 -12.37
N ASP A 147 5.20 -16.82 -12.59
CA ASP A 147 5.92 -17.44 -13.69
C ASP A 147 5.21 -18.71 -14.12
N ASP A 148 5.10 -18.92 -15.44
CA ASP A 148 4.54 -20.10 -16.09
C ASP A 148 3.22 -20.60 -15.45
N GLY A 149 2.25 -19.68 -15.26
CA GLY A 149 0.95 -20.04 -14.70
C GLY A 149 0.97 -20.39 -13.20
N ARG A 150 2.03 -20.03 -12.47
CA ARG A 150 2.21 -20.34 -11.05
C ARG A 150 2.55 -19.11 -10.26
N LEU A 151 2.00 -19.01 -9.06
CA LEU A 151 2.48 -18.07 -8.05
C LEU A 151 3.60 -18.72 -7.25
N ILE A 152 4.72 -18.04 -7.16
CA ILE A 152 5.90 -18.45 -6.40
C ILE A 152 5.93 -17.60 -5.13
N LEU A 153 5.66 -18.21 -3.98
CA LEU A 153 5.61 -17.56 -2.70
C LEU A 153 6.94 -17.73 -1.97
N ARG A 154 7.69 -16.64 -1.87
CA ARG A 154 9.02 -16.67 -1.25
C ARG A 154 8.97 -16.13 0.18
N PRO A 155 9.38 -16.93 1.18
CA PRO A 155 9.66 -16.44 2.52
C PRO A 155 10.94 -15.60 2.51
N LEU A 156 11.13 -14.76 3.53
CA LEU A 156 12.40 -14.07 3.76
C LEU A 156 13.39 -15.00 4.47
N SER A 157 12.90 -15.74 5.46
CA SER A 157 13.69 -16.69 6.22
C SER A 157 14.04 -17.93 5.38
N PRO A 158 15.32 -18.32 5.26
CA PRO A 158 15.74 -19.49 4.49
C PRO A 158 15.28 -20.81 5.10
N ASN A 159 14.83 -20.82 6.35
CA ASN A 159 14.34 -22.01 7.04
C ASN A 159 12.93 -22.44 6.59
N PHE A 160 12.28 -21.62 5.78
CA PHE A 160 10.94 -21.91 5.27
C PHE A 160 11.00 -22.23 3.77
N PRO A 161 10.22 -23.20 3.30
CA PRO A 161 10.22 -23.57 1.89
C PRO A 161 9.53 -22.50 1.03
N VAL A 162 9.98 -22.37 -0.19
CA VAL A 162 9.25 -21.68 -1.26
C VAL A 162 8.00 -22.50 -1.58
N GLN A 163 6.84 -21.84 -1.64
CA GLN A 163 5.57 -22.48 -1.96
C GLN A 163 5.16 -22.13 -3.39
N LEU A 164 4.55 -23.06 -4.09
CA LEU A 164 4.05 -22.89 -5.45
C LEU A 164 2.54 -23.09 -5.44
N ILE A 165 1.81 -22.15 -6.06
CA ILE A 165 0.37 -22.28 -6.31
C ILE A 165 0.18 -22.31 -7.82
N ALA A 166 -0.25 -23.44 -8.36
CA ALA A 166 -0.62 -23.53 -9.77
C ALA A 166 -2.00 -22.90 -9.97
N LEU A 167 -2.12 -22.03 -10.97
CA LEU A 167 -3.39 -21.41 -11.34
C LEU A 167 -4.13 -22.31 -12.31
N GLY A 168 -5.45 -22.45 -12.11
CA GLY A 168 -6.34 -23.11 -13.07
C GLY A 168 -6.53 -22.28 -14.34
N LEU A 169 -7.11 -22.87 -15.37
CA LEU A 169 -7.29 -22.27 -16.72
C LEU A 169 -7.98 -20.89 -16.72
N HIS A 170 -8.82 -20.62 -15.73
CA HIS A 170 -9.59 -19.36 -15.61
C HIS A 170 -9.20 -18.54 -14.38
N GLU A 171 -8.16 -18.93 -13.67
CA GLU A 171 -7.68 -18.26 -12.49
C GLU A 171 -6.55 -17.27 -12.82
N THR A 172 -6.52 -16.22 -12.08
CA THR A 172 -5.52 -15.15 -12.20
C THR A 172 -4.82 -14.94 -10.85
N PRO A 173 -3.67 -14.31 -10.80
CA PRO A 173 -3.03 -13.94 -9.54
C PRO A 173 -3.97 -13.19 -8.55
N ALA A 174 -4.88 -12.35 -9.09
CA ALA A 174 -5.84 -11.61 -8.27
C ALA A 174 -6.89 -12.49 -7.56
N ASP A 175 -7.00 -13.77 -7.91
CA ASP A 175 -7.86 -14.73 -7.20
C ASP A 175 -7.26 -15.18 -5.87
N TYR A 176 -5.95 -15.10 -5.78
CA TYR A 176 -5.17 -15.54 -4.63
C TYR A 176 -4.62 -14.39 -3.80
N ILE A 177 -4.33 -13.25 -4.43
CA ILE A 177 -3.80 -12.07 -3.73
C ILE A 177 -4.95 -11.35 -3.04
N VAL A 178 -4.92 -11.35 -1.71
CA VAL A 178 -5.89 -10.63 -0.86
C VAL A 178 -5.57 -9.14 -0.84
N GLY A 179 -4.30 -8.79 -0.87
CA GLY A 179 -3.84 -7.41 -0.93
C GLY A 179 -2.33 -7.29 -0.78
N ARG A 180 -1.84 -6.08 -1.02
CA ARG A 180 -0.44 -5.72 -0.77
C ARG A 180 -0.28 -5.26 0.68
N VAL A 181 0.82 -5.63 1.32
CA VAL A 181 1.21 -5.04 2.59
C VAL A 181 1.67 -3.61 2.36
N SER A 182 0.96 -2.66 2.95
CA SER A 182 1.28 -1.23 2.88
C SER A 182 1.99 -0.70 4.11
N LEU A 183 1.76 -1.32 5.27
CA LEU A 183 2.41 -0.92 6.52
C LEU A 183 2.53 -2.12 7.45
N VAL A 184 3.64 -2.19 8.17
CA VAL A 184 3.83 -3.11 9.30
C VAL A 184 4.04 -2.27 10.55
N VAL A 185 3.22 -2.49 11.57
CA VAL A 185 3.29 -1.83 12.87
C VAL A 185 3.73 -2.88 13.88
N SER A 186 4.92 -2.73 14.41
CA SER A 186 5.45 -3.59 15.48
C SER A 186 5.33 -2.85 16.79
N GLU A 187 4.80 -3.52 17.82
CA GLU A 187 4.91 -3.04 19.19
C GLU A 187 6.37 -3.25 19.64
N LEU A 188 6.98 -2.22 20.19
CA LEU A 188 8.34 -2.25 20.77
C LEU A 188 8.28 -2.81 22.17
#